data_35ad5d22a58fe23d0e8b663d0bfcd09a
#
_entry.id   35ad5d22a58fe23d0e8b663d0bfcd09a
#
_cell.length_a   1.000
_cell.length_b   1.000
_cell.length_c   1.000
_cell.angle_alpha   90.00
_cell.angle_beta   90.00
_cell.angle_gamma   90.00
#
_symmetry.space_group_name_H-M   'P 1'
#
loop_
_entity.id
_entity.type
_entity.pdbx_description
1 polymer ?
#
loop_
_entity_poly.entity_id
_entity_poly.type
_entity_poly.pdbx_seq_one_letter_code
_entity_poly.pdbx_strand_id
1 'polypeptide(L)'
;MNDMLMVIGEALIDFTPTEQGAALKDVCSFTKHCGGAPINIAAAAAKLGARSKVLTQVGADAFGDFILETLSLCQVDITAVKRTKQYPTALAFVALDEKGNRDFTFYRDPCADLHLSAEDITATMFQDCGILHFCSVDLVDSPMKYAHLKAIQLAKEQSAVISFDPNVRLPLWSSEEDCKNTILEFAPYADILKISDDELFFLTGQKDWEHIFTVFPNATIILLTCGKQGSYLMTKKHHLYEKSIPVKAIDTTGAGDAFAAAFLYQLLRDDISREQLPHLSKDILQVYLRFSNAYAADSTTKYGAVHAMATTQEFHEFLQKFHISDVFISDS
;
A
#
# COMPACT_ATOMS: atom_id res chain seq x y z
N MET A 1 -1.57 -16.53 17.66
CA MET A 1 -0.72 -15.41 17.29
C MET A 1 -1.42 -14.65 16.17
N ASN A 2 -1.55 -13.37 16.32
CA ASN A 2 -2.13 -12.52 15.25
C ASN A 2 -0.98 -12.14 14.30
N ASP A 3 -0.72 -13.00 13.32
CA ASP A 3 0.46 -12.93 12.45
C ASP A 3 0.12 -12.66 10.97
N MET A 4 -1.12 -12.26 10.68
CA MET A 4 -1.60 -12.03 9.33
C MET A 4 -1.70 -10.54 9.01
N LEU A 5 -1.16 -10.14 7.86
CA LEU A 5 -1.47 -8.87 7.22
C LEU A 5 -2.80 -9.01 6.48
N MET A 6 -3.80 -8.27 6.91
CA MET A 6 -5.03 -8.10 6.14
C MET A 6 -5.00 -6.76 5.41
N VAL A 7 -5.40 -6.75 4.16
CA VAL A 7 -5.58 -5.52 3.41
C VAL A 7 -7.02 -5.42 2.92
N ILE A 8 -7.57 -4.20 2.90
CA ILE A 8 -8.89 -3.93 2.34
C ILE A 8 -8.78 -2.77 1.37
N GLY A 9 -9.41 -2.89 0.20
CA GLY A 9 -9.47 -1.82 -0.79
C GLY A 9 -9.55 -2.33 -2.22
N GLU A 10 -9.17 -1.46 -3.15
CA GLU A 10 -9.30 -1.66 -4.57
C GLU A 10 -8.44 -2.80 -5.11
N ALA A 11 -9.04 -3.51 -6.08
CA ALA A 11 -8.38 -4.49 -6.92
C ALA A 11 -8.75 -4.20 -8.38
N LEU A 12 -7.77 -3.84 -9.18
CA LEU A 12 -8.00 -3.39 -10.55
C LEU A 12 -6.93 -3.90 -11.53
N ILE A 13 -7.17 -3.67 -12.81
CA ILE A 13 -6.16 -3.89 -13.85
C ILE A 13 -5.58 -2.55 -14.28
N ASP A 14 -4.25 -2.43 -14.17
CA ASP A 14 -3.48 -1.35 -14.78
C ASP A 14 -3.09 -1.72 -16.21
N PHE A 15 -3.52 -0.93 -17.18
CA PHE A 15 -3.07 -0.99 -18.56
C PHE A 15 -1.97 0.04 -18.78
N THR A 16 -0.73 -0.44 -18.93
CA THR A 16 0.44 0.41 -19.19
C THR A 16 0.78 0.38 -20.68
N PRO A 17 0.97 1.53 -21.34
CA PRO A 17 1.32 1.55 -22.77
C PRO A 17 2.68 0.89 -23.00
N THR A 18 2.80 0.18 -24.11
CA THR A 18 4.09 -0.37 -24.55
C THR A 18 4.98 0.70 -25.20
N GLU A 19 4.39 1.83 -25.60
CA GLU A 19 5.05 2.97 -26.22
C GLU A 19 5.23 4.09 -25.18
N GLN A 20 6.40 4.72 -25.12
CA GLN A 20 6.67 5.82 -24.21
C GLN A 20 6.42 7.17 -24.90
N GLY A 21 5.89 8.15 -24.14
CA GLY A 21 5.73 9.53 -24.60
C GLY A 21 4.52 9.76 -25.53
N ALA A 22 3.68 8.75 -25.75
CA ALA A 22 2.45 8.91 -26.51
C ALA A 22 1.29 9.34 -25.60
N ALA A 23 0.46 10.28 -26.06
CA ALA A 23 -0.81 10.57 -25.40
C ALA A 23 -1.73 9.33 -25.44
N LEU A 24 -2.53 9.10 -24.39
CA LEU A 24 -3.34 7.90 -24.26
C LEU A 24 -4.21 7.61 -25.50
N LYS A 25 -4.75 8.65 -26.16
CA LYS A 25 -5.54 8.53 -27.38
C LYS A 25 -4.78 7.96 -28.60
N ASP A 26 -3.45 8.04 -28.59
CA ASP A 26 -2.58 7.64 -29.69
C ASP A 26 -1.87 6.30 -29.41
N VAL A 27 -2.04 5.74 -28.18
CA VAL A 27 -1.47 4.44 -27.81
C VAL A 27 -2.21 3.31 -28.48
N CYS A 28 -1.48 2.44 -29.19
CA CYS A 28 -2.06 1.30 -29.92
C CYS A 28 -2.02 -0.01 -29.13
N SER A 29 -1.12 -0.15 -28.16
CA SER A 29 -0.95 -1.42 -27.43
C SER A 29 -0.62 -1.19 -25.94
N PHE A 30 -1.12 -2.10 -25.10
CA PHE A 30 -0.97 -2.04 -23.65
C PHE A 30 -0.55 -3.39 -23.10
N THR A 31 0.24 -3.35 -22.03
CA THR A 31 0.48 -4.49 -21.15
C THR A 31 -0.44 -4.38 -19.94
N LYS A 32 -1.14 -5.45 -19.60
CA LYS A 32 -1.99 -5.49 -18.40
C LYS A 32 -1.18 -5.94 -17.17
N HIS A 33 -1.42 -5.29 -16.06
CA HIS A 33 -0.86 -5.64 -14.76
C HIS A 33 -1.96 -5.71 -13.71
N CYS A 34 -1.77 -6.57 -12.70
CA CYS A 34 -2.58 -6.52 -11.50
C CYS A 34 -2.18 -5.29 -10.71
N GLY A 35 -3.14 -4.46 -10.31
CA GLY A 35 -2.96 -3.19 -9.64
C GLY A 35 -3.95 -2.99 -8.50
N GLY A 36 -3.80 -1.85 -7.82
CA GLY A 36 -4.45 -1.49 -6.57
C GLY A 36 -3.43 -1.50 -5.43
N ALA A 37 -3.32 -0.39 -4.69
CA ALA A 37 -2.32 -0.28 -3.64
C ALA A 37 -2.44 -1.37 -2.56
N PRO A 38 -3.65 -1.70 -2.06
CA PRO A 38 -3.82 -2.81 -1.11
C PRO A 38 -3.34 -4.15 -1.67
N ILE A 39 -3.63 -4.40 -2.95
CA ILE A 39 -3.21 -5.63 -3.65
C ILE A 39 -1.69 -5.72 -3.75
N ASN A 40 -1.04 -4.61 -4.10
CA ASN A 40 0.42 -4.51 -4.19
C ASN A 40 1.07 -4.81 -2.84
N ILE A 41 0.52 -4.25 -1.76
CA ILE A 41 1.00 -4.44 -0.39
C ILE A 41 0.84 -5.90 0.06
N ALA A 42 -0.33 -6.51 -0.20
CA ALA A 42 -0.55 -7.92 0.12
C ALA A 42 0.43 -8.84 -0.59
N ALA A 43 0.62 -8.63 -1.89
CA ALA A 43 1.54 -9.42 -2.71
C ALA A 43 3.01 -9.23 -2.28
N ALA A 44 3.42 -8.00 -1.98
CA ALA A 44 4.78 -7.70 -1.52
C ALA A 44 5.07 -8.37 -0.17
N ALA A 45 4.16 -8.25 0.80
CA ALA A 45 4.30 -8.88 2.11
C ALA A 45 4.34 -10.41 2.02
N ALA A 46 3.49 -11.02 1.18
CA ALA A 46 3.48 -12.46 0.95
C ALA A 46 4.79 -12.95 0.32
N LYS A 47 5.32 -12.23 -0.68
CA LYS A 47 6.61 -12.54 -1.31
C LYS A 47 7.79 -12.43 -0.34
N LEU A 48 7.71 -11.58 0.68
CA LEU A 48 8.66 -11.51 1.79
C LEU A 48 8.47 -12.62 2.82
N GLY A 49 7.38 -13.39 2.75
CA GLY A 49 7.10 -14.53 3.63
C GLY A 49 6.05 -14.29 4.71
N ALA A 50 5.38 -13.12 4.73
CA ALA A 50 4.25 -12.90 5.64
C ALA A 50 3.00 -13.67 5.16
N ARG A 51 2.17 -14.10 6.11
CA ARG A 51 0.79 -14.48 5.81
C ARG A 51 0.02 -13.20 5.44
N SER A 52 -0.61 -13.17 4.27
CA SER A 52 -1.39 -12.01 3.85
C SER A 52 -2.75 -12.41 3.27
N LYS A 53 -3.77 -11.59 3.49
CA LYS A 53 -5.15 -11.80 3.06
C LYS A 53 -5.74 -10.51 2.49
N VAL A 54 -6.52 -10.64 1.43
CA VAL A 54 -7.19 -9.52 0.75
C VAL A 54 -8.69 -9.56 1.00
N LEU A 55 -9.24 -8.41 1.38
CA LEU A 55 -10.67 -8.10 1.45
C LEU A 55 -11.01 -7.15 0.31
N THR A 56 -11.65 -7.65 -0.73
CA THR A 56 -12.05 -6.87 -1.91
C THR A 56 -13.17 -7.57 -2.66
N GLN A 57 -13.69 -6.92 -3.69
CA GLN A 57 -14.61 -7.55 -4.63
C GLN A 57 -14.14 -7.32 -6.07
N VAL A 58 -14.19 -8.36 -6.88
CA VAL A 58 -13.86 -8.32 -8.31
C VAL A 58 -15.04 -8.78 -9.15
N GLY A 59 -15.05 -8.41 -10.41
CA GLY A 59 -16.01 -8.92 -11.37
C GLY A 59 -15.90 -10.43 -11.57
N ALA A 60 -17.00 -11.09 -11.91
CA ALA A 60 -16.97 -12.46 -12.40
C ALA A 60 -16.64 -12.48 -13.91
N ASP A 61 -15.51 -11.87 -14.24
CA ASP A 61 -14.99 -11.63 -15.59
C ASP A 61 -13.51 -12.05 -15.70
N ALA A 62 -12.96 -12.00 -16.92
CA ALA A 62 -11.59 -12.42 -17.20
C ALA A 62 -10.52 -11.57 -16.46
N PHE A 63 -10.84 -10.33 -16.10
CA PHE A 63 -9.91 -9.48 -15.34
C PHE A 63 -9.92 -9.83 -13.84
N GLY A 64 -11.10 -10.13 -13.29
CA GLY A 64 -11.20 -10.68 -11.95
C GLY A 64 -10.47 -12.01 -11.81
N ASP A 65 -10.60 -12.92 -12.82
CA ASP A 65 -9.86 -14.17 -12.84
C ASP A 65 -8.34 -13.93 -12.84
N PHE A 66 -7.87 -13.00 -13.67
CA PHE A 66 -6.44 -12.66 -13.74
C PHE A 66 -5.90 -12.09 -12.40
N ILE A 67 -6.67 -11.25 -11.70
CA ILE A 67 -6.29 -10.75 -10.37
C ILE A 67 -6.16 -11.91 -9.38
N LEU A 68 -7.17 -12.79 -9.31
CA LEU A 68 -7.17 -13.93 -8.40
C LEU A 68 -6.02 -14.91 -8.66
N GLU A 69 -5.75 -15.21 -9.92
CA GLU A 69 -4.61 -16.05 -10.32
C GLU A 69 -3.28 -15.41 -9.91
N THR A 70 -3.11 -14.10 -10.16
CA THR A 70 -1.89 -13.36 -9.79
C THR A 70 -1.66 -13.38 -8.28
N LEU A 71 -2.69 -13.11 -7.48
CA LEU A 71 -2.60 -13.14 -6.02
C LEU A 71 -2.30 -14.54 -5.49
N SER A 72 -2.93 -15.57 -6.06
CA SER A 72 -2.68 -16.97 -5.69
C SER A 72 -1.24 -17.38 -5.96
N LEU A 73 -0.67 -16.96 -7.09
CA LEU A 73 0.75 -17.19 -7.43
C LEU A 73 1.70 -16.48 -6.44
N CYS A 74 1.28 -15.36 -5.86
CA CYS A 74 2.01 -14.67 -4.80
C CYS A 74 1.75 -15.26 -3.39
N GLN A 75 0.95 -16.35 -3.28
CA GLN A 75 0.57 -16.98 -2.00
C GLN A 75 -0.26 -16.07 -1.08
N VAL A 76 -1.00 -15.13 -1.63
CA VAL A 76 -1.96 -14.31 -0.90
C VAL A 76 -3.25 -15.10 -0.67
N ASP A 77 -3.79 -15.07 0.53
CA ASP A 77 -5.11 -15.66 0.85
C ASP A 77 -6.23 -14.83 0.21
N ILE A 78 -6.88 -15.41 -0.79
CA ILE A 78 -8.00 -14.82 -1.55
C ILE A 78 -9.37 -15.33 -1.09
N THR A 79 -9.46 -16.08 0.00
CA THR A 79 -10.72 -16.70 0.46
C THR A 79 -11.80 -15.68 0.84
N ALA A 80 -11.39 -14.45 1.15
CA ALA A 80 -12.28 -13.33 1.46
C ALA A 80 -12.54 -12.40 0.25
N VAL A 81 -12.04 -12.74 -0.94
CA VAL A 81 -12.35 -11.98 -2.15
C VAL A 81 -13.73 -12.38 -2.68
N LYS A 82 -14.64 -11.41 -2.76
CA LYS A 82 -15.97 -11.62 -3.31
C LYS A 82 -15.97 -11.45 -4.82
N ARG A 83 -16.84 -12.20 -5.50
CA ARG A 83 -17.04 -12.09 -6.96
C ARG A 83 -18.47 -11.68 -7.27
N THR A 84 -18.65 -10.75 -8.21
CA THR A 84 -19.96 -10.29 -8.64
C THR A 84 -20.13 -10.36 -10.15
N LYS A 85 -21.36 -10.70 -10.60
CA LYS A 85 -21.77 -10.58 -12.01
C LYS A 85 -22.43 -9.24 -12.33
N GLN A 86 -22.70 -8.41 -11.31
CA GLN A 86 -23.42 -7.15 -11.47
C GLN A 86 -22.52 -6.01 -11.91
N TYR A 87 -21.24 -6.05 -11.49
CA TYR A 87 -20.30 -4.99 -11.73
C TYR A 87 -19.00 -5.57 -12.32
N PRO A 88 -18.39 -4.91 -13.31
CA PRO A 88 -17.12 -5.33 -13.89
C PRO A 88 -15.97 -5.08 -12.93
N THR A 89 -14.85 -5.79 -13.15
CA THR A 89 -13.58 -5.45 -12.53
C THR A 89 -13.12 -4.06 -12.95
N ALA A 90 -12.60 -3.27 -12.02
CA ALA A 90 -12.11 -1.92 -12.28
C ALA A 90 -10.88 -1.93 -13.20
N LEU A 91 -10.79 -0.90 -14.06
CA LEU A 91 -9.68 -0.72 -14.99
C LEU A 91 -9.06 0.66 -14.81
N ALA A 92 -7.73 0.75 -14.93
CA ALA A 92 -6.99 1.98 -15.02
C ALA A 92 -6.10 1.94 -16.26
N PHE A 93 -6.07 3.03 -17.03
CA PHE A 93 -5.15 3.22 -18.13
C PHE A 93 -4.12 4.27 -17.70
N VAL A 94 -2.86 3.89 -17.79
CA VAL A 94 -1.74 4.76 -17.41
C VAL A 94 -1.13 5.30 -18.69
N ALA A 95 -0.96 6.61 -18.79
CA ALA A 95 -0.13 7.24 -19.82
C ALA A 95 1.08 7.88 -19.17
N LEU A 96 2.19 7.91 -19.88
CA LEU A 96 3.40 8.64 -19.50
C LEU A 96 3.58 9.80 -20.48
N ASP A 97 3.57 11.03 -19.98
CA ASP A 97 3.92 12.18 -20.82
C ASP A 97 5.42 12.15 -21.19
N GLU A 98 5.83 13.04 -22.08
CA GLU A 98 7.23 13.17 -22.52
C GLU A 98 8.21 13.50 -21.38
N LYS A 99 7.72 13.96 -20.24
CA LYS A 99 8.51 14.27 -19.02
C LYS A 99 8.50 13.13 -18.03
N GLY A 100 7.77 12.02 -18.33
CA GLY A 100 7.61 10.88 -17.44
C GLY A 100 6.55 11.08 -16.34
N ASN A 101 5.74 12.15 -16.40
CA ASN A 101 4.59 12.29 -15.50
C ASN A 101 3.50 11.32 -15.92
N ARG A 102 2.82 10.77 -14.93
CA ARG A 102 1.74 9.79 -15.13
C ARG A 102 0.40 10.51 -15.23
N ASP A 103 -0.34 10.16 -16.24
CA ASP A 103 -1.77 10.47 -16.38
C ASP A 103 -2.55 9.17 -16.25
N PHE A 104 -3.65 9.21 -15.48
CA PHE A 104 -4.50 8.05 -15.24
C PHE A 104 -5.90 8.33 -15.75
N THR A 105 -6.42 7.38 -16.53
CA THR A 105 -7.84 7.35 -16.86
C THR A 105 -8.46 6.10 -16.24
N PHE A 106 -9.41 6.32 -15.31
CA PHE A 106 -10.06 5.24 -14.58
C PHE A 106 -11.42 4.90 -15.19
N TYR A 107 -11.69 3.61 -15.33
CA TYR A 107 -12.99 3.05 -15.68
C TYR A 107 -13.48 2.27 -14.45
N ARG A 108 -14.08 3.00 -13.50
CA ARG A 108 -14.45 2.50 -12.18
C ARG A 108 -15.89 2.84 -11.75
N ASP A 109 -16.72 3.45 -12.58
CA ASP A 109 -18.07 3.81 -12.24
C ASP A 109 -19.07 3.24 -13.27
N PRO A 110 -19.83 2.17 -12.89
CA PRO A 110 -19.70 1.35 -11.69
C PRO A 110 -18.61 0.27 -11.82
N CYS A 111 -18.02 -0.15 -10.69
CA CYS A 111 -17.07 -1.27 -10.65
C CYS A 111 -17.25 -2.13 -9.39
N ALA A 112 -16.69 -3.34 -9.43
CA ALA A 112 -16.94 -4.36 -8.40
C ALA A 112 -16.40 -3.98 -7.01
N ASP A 113 -15.19 -3.45 -6.93
CA ASP A 113 -14.51 -3.13 -5.66
C ASP A 113 -15.28 -2.09 -4.83
N LEU A 114 -15.90 -1.09 -5.44
CA LEU A 114 -16.72 -0.10 -4.74
C LEU A 114 -18.02 -0.69 -4.12
N HIS A 115 -18.39 -1.91 -4.49
CA HIS A 115 -19.65 -2.55 -4.06
C HIS A 115 -19.47 -3.69 -3.03
N LEU A 116 -18.26 -3.87 -2.47
CA LEU A 116 -18.11 -4.67 -1.26
C LEU A 116 -18.76 -3.91 -0.10
N SER A 117 -19.68 -4.58 0.62
CA SER A 117 -20.48 -3.93 1.65
C SER A 117 -20.05 -4.33 3.07
N ALA A 118 -20.49 -3.58 4.08
CA ALA A 118 -20.21 -3.89 5.49
C ALA A 118 -20.79 -5.25 5.92
N GLU A 119 -21.89 -5.71 5.29
CA GLU A 119 -22.51 -7.00 5.55
C GLU A 119 -21.65 -8.17 5.08
N ASP A 120 -20.77 -7.93 4.11
CA ASP A 120 -19.84 -8.93 3.59
C ASP A 120 -18.65 -9.16 4.54
N ILE A 121 -18.42 -8.26 5.50
CA ILE A 121 -17.29 -8.28 6.42
C ILE A 121 -17.69 -8.92 7.74
N THR A 122 -17.14 -10.10 8.04
CA THR A 122 -17.47 -10.89 9.22
C THR A 122 -16.33 -11.01 10.21
N ALA A 123 -16.63 -11.15 11.51
CA ALA A 123 -15.63 -11.26 12.57
C ALA A 123 -14.69 -12.47 12.39
N THR A 124 -15.18 -13.55 11.78
CA THR A 124 -14.36 -14.75 11.53
C THR A 124 -13.21 -14.50 10.55
N MET A 125 -13.30 -13.51 9.67
CA MET A 125 -12.22 -13.14 8.75
C MET A 125 -11.00 -12.58 9.49
N PHE A 126 -11.18 -12.05 10.71
CA PHE A 126 -10.16 -11.30 11.47
C PHE A 126 -9.51 -12.11 12.60
N GLN A 127 -9.78 -13.41 12.72
CA GLN A 127 -9.29 -14.23 13.86
C GLN A 127 -7.77 -14.21 14.03
N ASP A 128 -7.00 -14.12 12.90
CA ASP A 128 -5.55 -14.10 12.91
C ASP A 128 -4.99 -12.72 12.52
N CYS A 129 -5.82 -11.67 12.50
CA CYS A 129 -5.42 -10.34 12.05
C CYS A 129 -4.43 -9.69 13.03
N GLY A 130 -3.17 -9.55 12.62
CA GLY A 130 -2.14 -8.80 13.34
C GLY A 130 -2.07 -7.36 12.89
N ILE A 131 -2.25 -7.12 11.59
CA ILE A 131 -2.25 -5.79 10.98
C ILE A 131 -3.39 -5.70 9.97
N LEU A 132 -4.18 -4.63 10.03
CA LEU A 132 -5.09 -4.23 8.95
C LEU A 132 -4.49 -3.01 8.25
N HIS A 133 -4.31 -3.12 6.93
CA HIS A 133 -3.87 -2.02 6.08
C HIS A 133 -4.97 -1.60 5.10
N PHE A 134 -5.11 -0.29 4.85
CA PHE A 134 -6.03 0.27 3.87
C PHE A 134 -5.50 1.58 3.26
N CYS A 135 -6.07 1.97 2.11
CA CYS A 135 -5.79 3.21 1.40
C CYS A 135 -7.05 4.07 1.27
N SER A 136 -6.91 5.31 0.74
CA SER A 136 -8.07 6.19 0.60
C SER A 136 -8.86 6.02 -0.71
N VAL A 137 -8.32 5.31 -1.68
CA VAL A 137 -8.89 5.18 -3.03
C VAL A 137 -10.36 4.74 -3.03
N ASP A 138 -10.72 3.83 -2.11
CA ASP A 138 -12.07 3.29 -1.97
C ASP A 138 -12.89 3.93 -0.84
N LEU A 139 -12.39 5.01 -0.25
CA LEU A 139 -13.14 5.77 0.76
C LEU A 139 -14.09 6.81 0.16
N VAL A 140 -14.24 6.85 -1.16
CA VAL A 140 -15.28 7.61 -1.85
C VAL A 140 -16.67 7.14 -1.38
N ASP A 141 -17.68 7.96 -1.56
CA ASP A 141 -19.07 7.62 -1.14
C ASP A 141 -19.57 6.37 -1.89
N SER A 142 -19.45 5.23 -1.23
CA SER A 142 -19.76 3.91 -1.78
C SER A 142 -19.99 2.89 -0.66
N PRO A 143 -20.59 1.73 -0.93
CA PRO A 143 -20.66 0.63 0.05
C PRO A 143 -19.32 0.24 0.64
N MET A 144 -18.23 0.32 -0.15
CA MET A 144 -16.89 -0.03 0.27
C MET A 144 -16.33 0.87 1.39
N LYS A 145 -16.72 2.16 1.45
CA LYS A 145 -16.38 3.05 2.57
C LYS A 145 -16.86 2.47 3.90
N TYR A 146 -18.08 1.94 3.93
CA TYR A 146 -18.65 1.32 5.14
C TYR A 146 -18.07 -0.04 5.44
N ALA A 147 -17.63 -0.79 4.42
CA ALA A 147 -16.86 -2.01 4.60
C ALA A 147 -15.50 -1.73 5.28
N HIS A 148 -14.82 -0.64 4.93
CA HIS A 148 -13.60 -0.19 5.61
C HIS A 148 -13.85 0.11 7.10
N LEU A 149 -14.90 0.87 7.43
CA LEU A 149 -15.23 1.16 8.83
C LEU A 149 -15.50 -0.11 9.63
N LYS A 150 -16.23 -1.07 9.03
CA LYS A 150 -16.49 -2.37 9.66
C LYS A 150 -15.21 -3.20 9.84
N ALA A 151 -14.33 -3.23 8.84
CA ALA A 151 -13.05 -3.92 8.91
C ALA A 151 -12.14 -3.32 10.00
N ILE A 152 -12.05 -1.98 10.08
CA ILE A 152 -11.29 -1.26 11.12
C ILE A 152 -11.83 -1.61 12.52
N GLN A 153 -13.16 -1.62 12.69
CA GLN A 153 -13.78 -2.00 13.96
C GLN A 153 -13.35 -3.41 14.37
N LEU A 154 -13.53 -4.40 13.47
CA LEU A 154 -13.22 -5.81 13.76
C LEU A 154 -11.73 -6.05 14.00
N ALA A 155 -10.85 -5.38 13.26
CA ALA A 155 -9.41 -5.45 13.47
C ALA A 155 -9.02 -4.90 14.87
N LYS A 156 -9.63 -3.77 15.29
CA LYS A 156 -9.41 -3.22 16.63
C LYS A 156 -9.89 -4.15 17.75
N GLU A 157 -10.98 -4.88 17.53
CA GLU A 157 -11.47 -5.91 18.47
C GLU A 157 -10.45 -7.06 18.65
N GLN A 158 -9.60 -7.31 17.64
CA GLN A 158 -8.48 -8.26 17.71
C GLN A 158 -7.18 -7.63 18.22
N SER A 159 -7.18 -6.36 18.64
CA SER A 159 -5.98 -5.59 19.00
C SER A 159 -4.97 -5.46 17.85
N ALA A 160 -5.41 -5.61 16.61
CA ALA A 160 -4.56 -5.47 15.44
C ALA A 160 -4.04 -4.04 15.27
N VAL A 161 -2.85 -3.91 14.69
CA VAL A 161 -2.29 -2.63 14.26
C VAL A 161 -3.07 -2.13 13.05
N ILE A 162 -3.46 -0.87 13.05
CA ILE A 162 -4.13 -0.23 11.92
C ILE A 162 -3.11 0.61 11.16
N SER A 163 -2.90 0.27 9.88
CA SER A 163 -2.01 0.99 8.97
C SER A 163 -2.81 1.67 7.87
N PHE A 164 -2.53 2.93 7.62
CA PHE A 164 -3.19 3.74 6.60
C PHE A 164 -2.17 4.42 5.69
N ASP A 165 -2.39 4.34 4.39
CA ASP A 165 -1.70 5.10 3.35
C ASP A 165 -2.74 5.94 2.61
N PRO A 166 -2.75 7.29 2.71
CA PRO A 166 -3.66 8.12 1.94
C PRO A 166 -3.69 7.79 0.45
N ASN A 167 -2.54 7.56 -0.16
CA ASN A 167 -2.41 7.17 -1.56
C ASN A 167 -3.34 7.99 -2.48
N VAL A 168 -3.20 9.31 -2.41
CA VAL A 168 -4.10 10.30 -3.02
C VAL A 168 -4.20 10.10 -4.54
N ARG A 169 -5.44 9.98 -5.04
CA ARG A 169 -5.77 9.88 -6.46
C ARG A 169 -6.91 10.85 -6.78
N LEU A 170 -6.60 12.14 -6.90
CA LEU A 170 -7.59 13.21 -7.09
C LEU A 170 -8.61 12.95 -8.22
N PRO A 171 -8.25 12.34 -9.37
CA PRO A 171 -9.24 12.05 -10.41
C PRO A 171 -10.38 11.11 -10.01
N LEU A 172 -10.28 10.42 -8.86
CA LEU A 172 -11.33 9.53 -8.34
C LEU A 172 -12.31 10.23 -7.40
N TRP A 173 -12.04 11.47 -7.03
CA TRP A 173 -12.81 12.22 -6.05
C TRP A 173 -13.70 13.27 -6.70
N SER A 174 -14.82 13.61 -6.06
CA SER A 174 -15.72 14.68 -6.51
C SER A 174 -15.06 16.06 -6.43
N SER A 175 -14.14 16.24 -5.47
CA SER A 175 -13.32 17.45 -5.28
C SER A 175 -12.07 17.15 -4.44
N GLU A 176 -11.09 18.04 -4.50
CA GLU A 176 -9.91 18.00 -3.62
C GLU A 176 -10.28 18.13 -2.15
N GLU A 177 -11.29 18.94 -1.85
CA GLU A 177 -11.80 19.13 -0.48
C GLU A 177 -12.43 17.86 0.07
N ASP A 178 -13.24 17.16 -0.72
CA ASP A 178 -13.86 15.89 -0.34
C ASP A 178 -12.78 14.81 -0.08
N CYS A 179 -11.78 14.70 -0.96
CA CYS A 179 -10.62 13.84 -0.76
C CYS A 179 -9.91 14.12 0.56
N LYS A 180 -9.56 15.39 0.79
CA LYS A 180 -8.85 15.83 1.99
C LYS A 180 -9.66 15.57 3.26
N ASN A 181 -10.94 15.94 3.28
CA ASN A 181 -11.81 15.78 4.43
C ASN A 181 -11.98 14.30 4.79
N THR A 182 -12.17 13.43 3.79
CA THR A 182 -12.30 11.99 4.01
C THR A 182 -10.99 11.38 4.52
N ILE A 183 -9.84 11.76 3.99
CA ILE A 183 -8.56 11.29 4.51
C ILE A 183 -8.37 11.71 5.98
N LEU A 184 -8.70 12.96 6.32
CA LEU A 184 -8.62 13.45 7.70
C LEU A 184 -9.66 12.81 8.63
N GLU A 185 -10.83 12.37 8.11
CA GLU A 185 -11.82 11.58 8.84
C GLU A 185 -11.27 10.19 9.22
N PHE A 186 -10.52 9.54 8.32
CA PHE A 186 -10.01 8.18 8.53
C PHE A 186 -8.63 8.13 9.22
N ALA A 187 -7.81 9.15 9.09
CA ALA A 187 -6.48 9.20 9.71
C ALA A 187 -6.47 8.92 11.23
N PRO A 188 -7.46 9.35 12.05
CA PRO A 188 -7.51 9.04 13.48
C PRO A 188 -7.65 7.55 13.83
N TYR A 189 -8.01 6.70 12.88
CA TYR A 189 -8.07 5.26 13.11
C TYR A 189 -6.69 4.60 13.06
N ALA A 190 -5.71 5.23 12.40
CA ALA A 190 -4.39 4.65 12.12
C ALA A 190 -3.44 4.74 13.33
N ASP A 191 -2.77 3.62 13.62
CA ASP A 191 -1.60 3.55 14.48
C ASP A 191 -0.33 3.88 13.68
N ILE A 192 -0.30 3.46 12.40
CA ILE A 192 0.77 3.73 11.45
C ILE A 192 0.20 4.49 10.26
N LEU A 193 0.75 5.66 9.98
CA LEU A 193 0.43 6.46 8.80
C LEU A 193 1.65 6.47 7.87
N LYS A 194 1.49 5.99 6.64
CA LYS A 194 2.48 6.21 5.58
C LYS A 194 1.97 7.34 4.68
N ILE A 195 2.81 8.30 4.37
CA ILE A 195 2.46 9.49 3.57
C ILE A 195 3.65 9.90 2.72
N SER A 196 3.43 10.41 1.52
CA SER A 196 4.46 11.06 0.71
C SER A 196 4.58 12.55 1.05
N ASP A 197 5.69 13.17 0.66
CA ASP A 197 5.91 14.61 0.81
C ASP A 197 4.89 15.46 0.05
N ASP A 198 4.45 15.02 -1.14
CA ASP A 198 3.39 15.67 -1.90
C ASP A 198 2.03 15.55 -1.22
N GLU A 199 1.71 14.38 -0.66
CA GLU A 199 0.48 14.15 0.10
C GLU A 199 0.47 14.94 1.41
N LEU A 200 1.60 15.03 2.11
CA LEU A 200 1.74 15.88 3.28
C LEU A 200 1.41 17.33 2.94
N PHE A 201 1.97 17.84 1.85
CA PHE A 201 1.68 19.19 1.39
C PHE A 201 0.21 19.37 1.01
N PHE A 202 -0.38 18.41 0.30
CA PHE A 202 -1.80 18.42 -0.06
C PHE A 202 -2.70 18.49 1.18
N LEU A 203 -2.42 17.68 2.20
CA LEU A 203 -3.26 17.58 3.40
C LEU A 203 -3.09 18.76 4.36
N THR A 204 -1.87 19.30 4.49
CA THR A 204 -1.54 20.30 5.52
C THR A 204 -1.30 21.70 4.97
N GLY A 205 -1.01 21.83 3.68
CA GLY A 205 -0.51 23.06 3.06
C GLY A 205 0.93 23.40 3.43
N GLN A 206 1.62 22.50 4.16
CA GLN A 206 2.99 22.71 4.66
C GLN A 206 3.89 21.58 4.17
N LYS A 207 5.14 21.92 3.83
CA LYS A 207 6.18 20.93 3.49
C LYS A 207 6.97 20.48 4.73
N ASP A 208 6.82 21.21 5.81
CA ASP A 208 7.49 20.95 7.07
C ASP A 208 6.72 19.89 7.87
N TRP A 209 7.44 18.88 8.31
CA TRP A 209 6.91 17.76 9.09
C TRP A 209 7.01 17.98 10.62
N GLU A 210 7.59 19.09 11.09
CA GLU A 210 7.79 19.34 12.53
C GLU A 210 6.47 19.31 13.32
N HIS A 211 5.36 19.66 12.69
CA HIS A 211 4.03 19.67 13.29
C HIS A 211 3.13 18.50 12.86
N ILE A 212 3.70 17.45 12.23
CA ILE A 212 2.91 16.35 11.66
C ILE A 212 2.00 15.65 12.68
N PHE A 213 2.47 15.49 13.93
CA PHE A 213 1.66 14.94 15.03
C PHE A 213 0.58 15.88 15.56
N THR A 214 0.57 17.15 15.16
CA THR A 214 -0.55 18.06 15.43
C THR A 214 -1.71 17.76 14.49
N VAL A 215 -1.41 17.37 13.25
CA VAL A 215 -2.42 16.99 12.25
C VAL A 215 -2.87 15.54 12.46
N PHE A 216 -1.94 14.64 12.82
CA PHE A 216 -2.18 13.21 13.01
C PHE A 216 -1.86 12.76 14.45
N PRO A 217 -2.60 13.25 15.47
CA PRO A 217 -2.25 13.07 16.89
C PRO A 217 -2.35 11.61 17.36
N ASN A 218 -3.15 10.78 16.68
CA ASN A 218 -3.38 9.40 17.05
C ASN A 218 -2.33 8.43 16.46
N ALA A 219 -1.59 8.85 15.44
CA ALA A 219 -0.55 8.03 14.88
C ALA A 219 0.59 7.78 15.88
N THR A 220 1.00 6.54 16.01
CA THR A 220 2.17 6.13 16.82
C THR A 220 3.44 6.22 15.98
N ILE A 221 3.37 5.82 14.72
CA ILE A 221 4.46 5.88 13.74
C ILE A 221 3.95 6.58 12.49
N ILE A 222 4.73 7.54 11.99
CA ILE A 222 4.51 8.18 10.70
C ILE A 222 5.72 7.90 9.81
N LEU A 223 5.45 7.35 8.64
CA LEU A 223 6.42 7.05 7.59
C LEU A 223 6.24 8.09 6.49
N LEU A 224 7.22 8.97 6.31
CA LEU A 224 7.21 9.99 5.25
C LEU A 224 8.19 9.60 4.16
N THR A 225 7.68 9.35 2.95
CA THR A 225 8.50 9.01 1.78
C THR A 225 8.73 10.23 0.91
N CYS A 226 10.00 10.45 0.49
CA CYS A 226 10.45 11.60 -0.31
C CYS A 226 11.12 11.14 -1.61
N GLY A 227 10.61 10.08 -2.22
CA GLY A 227 11.11 9.51 -3.47
C GLY A 227 12.62 9.22 -3.42
N LYS A 228 13.37 9.71 -4.41
CA LYS A 228 14.83 9.51 -4.49
C LYS A 228 15.62 10.16 -3.34
N GLN A 229 15.03 11.02 -2.56
CA GLN A 229 15.68 11.62 -1.40
C GLN A 229 15.73 10.67 -0.22
N GLY A 230 14.86 9.66 -0.17
CA GLY A 230 14.79 8.69 0.93
C GLY A 230 13.50 8.81 1.72
N SER A 231 13.55 8.52 3.01
CA SER A 231 12.36 8.53 3.85
C SER A 231 12.69 8.92 5.30
N TYR A 232 11.65 9.36 5.99
CA TYR A 232 11.68 9.60 7.42
C TYR A 232 10.74 8.65 8.13
N LEU A 233 11.15 8.22 9.33
CA LEU A 233 10.30 7.55 10.29
C LEU A 233 10.22 8.42 11.54
N MET A 234 9.00 8.79 11.90
CA MET A 234 8.74 9.67 13.01
C MET A 234 7.85 8.99 14.04
N THR A 235 8.23 9.13 15.29
CA THR A 235 7.42 8.85 16.47
C THR A 235 7.40 10.09 17.35
N LYS A 236 6.60 10.11 18.41
CA LYS A 236 6.66 11.21 19.38
C LYS A 236 8.01 11.34 20.09
N LYS A 237 8.90 10.32 20.01
CA LYS A 237 10.21 10.28 20.68
C LYS A 237 11.39 10.35 19.72
N HIS A 238 11.24 9.84 18.50
CA HIS A 238 12.33 9.65 17.57
C HIS A 238 11.98 10.19 16.18
N HIS A 239 12.95 10.89 15.57
CA HIS A 239 12.91 11.30 14.17
C HIS A 239 14.11 10.70 13.49
N LEU A 240 13.86 9.78 12.55
CA LEU A 240 14.87 9.02 11.83
C LEU A 240 14.82 9.39 10.36
N TYR A 241 15.96 9.37 9.72
CA TYR A 241 16.08 9.55 8.28
C TYR A 241 16.94 8.43 7.70
N GLU A 242 16.53 7.92 6.55
CA GLU A 242 17.31 6.99 5.75
C GLU A 242 17.32 7.45 4.30
N LYS A 243 18.53 7.58 3.73
CA LYS A 243 18.70 7.97 2.34
C LYS A 243 18.25 6.84 1.40
N SER A 244 17.66 7.21 0.27
CA SER A 244 17.33 6.23 -0.77
C SER A 244 18.60 5.57 -1.35
N ILE A 245 18.46 4.30 -1.71
CA ILE A 245 19.54 3.57 -2.39
C ILE A 245 19.61 4.02 -3.85
N PRO A 246 20.80 4.42 -4.34
CA PRO A 246 20.95 4.88 -5.72
C PRO A 246 20.85 3.70 -6.68
N VAL A 247 19.71 3.52 -7.30
CA VAL A 247 19.45 2.53 -8.35
C VAL A 247 19.08 3.22 -9.65
N LYS A 248 19.24 2.52 -10.78
CA LYS A 248 18.65 2.95 -12.04
C LYS A 248 17.19 2.52 -12.05
N ALA A 249 16.30 3.43 -11.69
CA ALA A 249 14.87 3.17 -11.74
C ALA A 249 14.39 2.94 -13.18
N ILE A 250 13.57 1.91 -13.36
CA ILE A 250 12.90 1.55 -14.60
C ILE A 250 11.43 1.95 -14.52
N ASP A 251 10.77 1.58 -13.41
CA ASP A 251 9.37 1.91 -13.14
C ASP A 251 9.20 2.15 -11.63
N THR A 252 8.59 3.27 -11.25
CA THR A 252 8.36 3.62 -9.84
C THR A 252 6.95 3.27 -9.36
N THR A 253 6.17 2.54 -10.18
CA THR A 253 4.84 2.08 -9.80
C THR A 253 4.93 1.10 -8.62
N GLY A 254 4.15 1.37 -7.57
CA GLY A 254 4.14 0.52 -6.39
C GLY A 254 5.34 0.65 -5.45
N ALA A 255 6.29 1.60 -5.70
CA ALA A 255 7.43 1.77 -4.79
C ALA A 255 7.00 2.19 -3.36
N GLY A 256 5.96 3.04 -3.25
CA GLY A 256 5.35 3.39 -1.98
C GLY A 256 4.70 2.18 -1.30
N ASP A 257 4.02 1.34 -2.09
CA ASP A 257 3.38 0.10 -1.62
C ASP A 257 4.44 -0.90 -1.14
N ALA A 258 5.54 -1.06 -1.90
CA ALA A 258 6.69 -1.88 -1.53
C ALA A 258 7.31 -1.42 -0.19
N PHE A 259 7.50 -0.11 -0.03
CA PHE A 259 8.00 0.48 1.21
C PHE A 259 7.08 0.16 2.40
N ALA A 260 5.78 0.39 2.25
CA ALA A 260 4.78 0.11 3.28
C ALA A 260 4.73 -1.39 3.63
N ALA A 261 4.66 -2.26 2.61
CA ALA A 261 4.62 -3.70 2.79
C ALA A 261 5.85 -4.22 3.54
N ALA A 262 7.04 -3.73 3.17
CA ALA A 262 8.30 -4.10 3.81
C ALA A 262 8.34 -3.68 5.29
N PHE A 263 7.80 -2.51 5.62
CA PHE A 263 7.69 -2.06 7.01
C PHE A 263 6.73 -2.95 7.82
N LEU A 264 5.54 -3.20 7.28
CA LEU A 264 4.51 -4.03 7.93
C LEU A 264 4.96 -5.49 8.07
N TYR A 265 5.68 -6.02 7.08
CA TYR A 265 6.29 -7.35 7.16
C TYR A 265 7.22 -7.49 8.35
N GLN A 266 8.09 -6.51 8.60
CA GLN A 266 9.04 -6.57 9.71
C GLN A 266 8.33 -6.59 11.07
N LEU A 267 7.24 -5.84 11.23
CA LEU A 267 6.43 -5.87 12.43
C LEU A 267 5.84 -7.26 12.68
N LEU A 268 5.34 -7.94 11.64
CA LEU A 268 4.80 -9.29 11.75
C LEU A 268 5.90 -10.32 12.01
N ARG A 269 7.03 -10.23 11.30
CA ARG A 269 8.18 -11.13 11.48
C ARG A 269 8.68 -11.12 12.91
N ASP A 270 8.74 -9.94 13.53
CA ASP A 270 9.28 -9.73 14.87
C ASP A 270 8.20 -9.78 15.96
N ASP A 271 6.96 -10.21 15.60
CA ASP A 271 5.78 -10.36 16.49
C ASP A 271 5.48 -9.09 17.31
N ILE A 272 5.59 -7.92 16.66
CA ILE A 272 5.37 -6.63 17.31
C ILE A 272 3.87 -6.36 17.44
N SER A 273 3.37 -6.39 18.66
CA SER A 273 1.98 -6.05 18.97
C SER A 273 1.72 -4.55 18.91
N ARG A 274 0.44 -4.17 18.82
CA ARG A 274 0.00 -2.78 18.86
C ARG A 274 0.50 -2.03 20.09
N GLU A 275 0.52 -2.70 21.24
CA GLU A 275 0.97 -2.11 22.50
C GLU A 275 2.48 -1.86 22.54
N GLN A 276 3.26 -2.63 21.79
CA GLN A 276 4.71 -2.51 21.70
C GLN A 276 5.16 -1.38 20.76
N LEU A 277 4.34 -0.96 19.79
CA LEU A 277 4.70 0.07 18.82
C LEU A 277 5.30 1.35 19.45
N PRO A 278 4.70 1.95 20.52
CA PRO A 278 5.24 3.16 21.13
C PRO A 278 6.56 2.96 21.88
N HIS A 279 6.99 1.72 22.07
CA HIS A 279 8.14 1.30 22.86
C HIS A 279 9.31 0.77 22.03
N LEU A 280 9.16 0.72 20.70
CA LEU A 280 10.25 0.30 19.82
C LEU A 280 11.46 1.23 19.99
N SER A 281 12.64 0.62 20.08
CA SER A 281 13.90 1.35 20.21
C SER A 281 14.25 2.06 18.90
N LYS A 282 15.07 3.11 19.03
CA LYS A 282 15.58 3.85 17.88
C LYS A 282 16.29 2.92 16.88
N ASP A 283 17.06 1.96 17.37
CA ASP A 283 17.88 1.06 16.55
C ASP A 283 16.99 0.10 15.74
N ILE A 284 15.97 -0.48 16.36
CA ILE A 284 14.97 -1.31 15.66
C ILE A 284 14.27 -0.52 14.56
N LEU A 285 13.79 0.69 14.89
CA LEU A 285 13.11 1.56 13.94
C LEU A 285 14.01 1.96 12.77
N GLN A 286 15.32 2.17 13.01
CA GLN A 286 16.28 2.50 11.96
C GLN A 286 16.51 1.29 11.02
N VAL A 287 16.60 0.08 11.57
CA VAL A 287 16.69 -1.16 10.76
C VAL A 287 15.45 -1.31 9.89
N TYR A 288 14.26 -1.12 10.46
CA TYR A 288 12.99 -1.22 9.71
C TYR A 288 12.92 -0.20 8.58
N LEU A 289 13.33 1.04 8.85
CA LEU A 289 13.35 2.10 7.86
C LEU A 289 14.31 1.78 6.69
N ARG A 290 15.51 1.30 7.02
CA ARG A 290 16.54 0.92 6.03
C ARG A 290 16.09 -0.25 5.16
N PHE A 291 15.52 -1.28 5.76
CA PHE A 291 14.95 -2.43 5.05
C PHE A 291 13.85 -1.98 4.07
N SER A 292 12.92 -1.12 4.53
CA SER A 292 11.82 -0.62 3.71
C SER A 292 12.31 0.21 2.52
N ASN A 293 13.32 1.08 2.73
CA ASN A 293 13.96 1.82 1.64
C ASN A 293 14.65 0.89 0.63
N ALA A 294 15.32 -0.15 1.10
CA ALA A 294 16.01 -1.11 0.24
C ALA A 294 15.02 -1.89 -0.62
N TYR A 295 13.94 -2.37 -0.04
CA TYR A 295 12.91 -3.12 -0.74
C TYR A 295 12.16 -2.25 -1.77
N ALA A 296 11.84 -1.00 -1.40
CA ALA A 296 11.28 -0.02 -2.32
C ALA A 296 12.22 0.30 -3.48
N ALA A 297 13.53 0.44 -3.23
CA ALA A 297 14.51 0.68 -4.28
C ALA A 297 14.60 -0.50 -5.25
N ASP A 298 14.62 -1.75 -4.75
CA ASP A 298 14.60 -2.95 -5.59
C ASP A 298 13.37 -2.99 -6.49
N SER A 299 12.18 -2.72 -5.97
CA SER A 299 10.95 -2.72 -6.75
C SER A 299 10.98 -1.76 -7.94
N THR A 300 11.72 -0.65 -7.84
CA THR A 300 11.85 0.32 -8.94
C THR A 300 12.74 -0.15 -10.09
N THR A 301 13.49 -1.24 -9.93
CA THR A 301 14.41 -1.78 -10.94
C THR A 301 13.74 -2.70 -11.96
N LYS A 302 12.44 -2.94 -11.80
CA LYS A 302 11.64 -3.85 -12.65
C LYS A 302 10.35 -3.13 -13.08
N TYR A 303 9.67 -3.65 -14.11
CA TYR A 303 8.38 -3.13 -14.55
C TYR A 303 7.21 -3.75 -13.77
N GLY A 304 6.18 -2.94 -13.54
CA GLY A 304 4.90 -3.34 -12.95
C GLY A 304 4.96 -3.44 -11.42
N ALA A 305 3.83 -3.19 -10.72
CA ALA A 305 3.80 -3.15 -9.27
C ALA A 305 3.99 -4.56 -8.66
N VAL A 306 2.97 -5.45 -8.72
CA VAL A 306 3.04 -6.81 -8.14
C VAL A 306 4.21 -7.62 -8.72
N HIS A 307 4.50 -7.43 -10.02
CA HIS A 307 5.58 -8.16 -10.72
C HIS A 307 6.96 -7.72 -10.26
N ALA A 308 7.12 -6.44 -9.94
CA ALA A 308 8.37 -5.85 -9.48
C ALA A 308 8.71 -6.21 -8.02
N MET A 309 7.74 -6.62 -7.20
CA MET A 309 7.97 -7.01 -5.82
C MET A 309 8.86 -8.25 -5.76
N ALA A 310 9.96 -8.16 -5.03
CA ALA A 310 10.92 -9.25 -4.87
C ALA A 310 10.43 -10.30 -3.87
N THR A 311 10.77 -11.55 -4.12
CA THR A 311 10.77 -12.59 -3.10
C THR A 311 11.90 -12.36 -2.11
N THR A 312 11.85 -13.03 -0.94
CA THR A 312 12.94 -12.96 0.05
C THR A 312 14.30 -13.28 -0.57
N GLN A 313 14.37 -14.29 -1.43
CA GLN A 313 15.62 -14.67 -2.10
C GLN A 313 16.12 -13.58 -3.05
N GLU A 314 15.26 -13.08 -3.94
CA GLU A 314 15.61 -12.00 -4.89
C GLU A 314 16.07 -10.74 -4.15
N PHE A 315 15.41 -10.42 -3.02
CA PHE A 315 15.78 -9.28 -2.21
C PHE A 315 17.15 -9.46 -1.54
N HIS A 316 17.47 -10.66 -1.04
CA HIS A 316 18.82 -10.94 -0.54
C HIS A 316 19.90 -10.77 -1.63
N GLU A 317 19.63 -11.21 -2.85
CA GLU A 317 20.54 -11.02 -3.99
C GLU A 317 20.73 -9.52 -4.31
N PHE A 318 19.65 -8.73 -4.24
CA PHE A 318 19.72 -7.27 -4.37
C PHE A 318 20.60 -6.64 -3.28
N LEU A 319 20.39 -7.00 -2.01
CA LEU A 319 21.16 -6.49 -0.88
C LEU A 319 22.67 -6.78 -1.05
N GLN A 320 23.01 -8.00 -1.47
CA GLN A 320 24.40 -8.39 -1.74
C GLN A 320 25.02 -7.58 -2.88
N LYS A 321 24.27 -7.42 -3.99
CA LYS A 321 24.72 -6.66 -5.16
C LYS A 321 25.05 -5.20 -4.85
N PHE A 322 24.28 -4.58 -3.97
CA PHE A 322 24.45 -3.17 -3.59
C PHE A 322 25.26 -3.00 -2.29
N HIS A 323 25.84 -4.08 -1.73
CA HIS A 323 26.61 -4.07 -0.48
C HIS A 323 25.87 -3.42 0.70
N ILE A 324 24.56 -3.71 0.81
CA ILE A 324 23.70 -3.18 1.86
C ILE A 324 23.75 -4.15 3.04
N SER A 325 24.34 -3.70 4.14
CA SER A 325 24.35 -4.40 5.43
C SER A 325 23.36 -3.76 6.41
N ASP A 326 23.16 -4.39 7.55
CA ASP A 326 22.41 -3.87 8.70
C ASP A 326 20.92 -3.57 8.41
N VAL A 327 20.33 -4.35 7.51
CA VAL A 327 18.87 -4.34 7.22
C VAL A 327 18.10 -5.40 8.01
N PHE A 328 18.79 -6.26 8.74
CA PHE A 328 18.22 -7.24 9.64
C PHE A 328 18.67 -6.96 11.08
N ILE A 329 17.81 -7.24 12.05
CA ILE A 329 18.20 -7.23 13.45
C ILE A 329 19.18 -8.40 13.61
N SER A 330 20.43 -8.10 14.03
CA SER A 330 21.37 -9.15 14.38
C SER A 330 20.84 -9.90 15.58
N ASP A 331 20.68 -11.22 15.47
CA ASP A 331 20.44 -12.09 16.63
C ASP A 331 21.58 -11.87 17.62
N SER A 332 21.32 -11.14 18.71
CA SER A 332 22.23 -10.89 19.80
C SER A 332 22.03 -11.88 20.93
#